data_f913b7e0c809e18c2aae77a427216364
#
_entry.id   f913b7e0c809e18c2aae77a427216364
#
_cell.length_a   1.000
_cell.length_b   1.000
_cell.length_c   1.000
_cell.angle_alpha   90.00
_cell.angle_beta   90.00
_cell.angle_gamma   90.00
#
_symmetry.space_group_name_H-M   'P 1'
#
loop_
_entity.id
_entity.type
_entity.pdbx_description
1 polymer ?
#
loop_
_entity_poly.entity_id
_entity_poly.type
_entity_poly.pdbx_seq_one_letter_code
_entity_poly.pdbx_strand_id
1 'polypeptide(L)'
;MELIKSEYSLNTMQLIDLLILIMVSSGVCGFIYELFFYKIDTGKFVKRGSSYGPWIPIYAFGGLAYALLVYRFKDKPLLVFLLCVIVSGLLEYATGWFLYNICDTRLWDYNTEIWNFGNIGGYVCFRSVLVFGLAGLMLIYVVIPMLVKIMNRFDPALVNKVCLILGAVFALDCILYQIMKLE
;
A
#
# COMPACT_ATOMS: atom_id res chain seq x y z
N MET A 1 12.72 6.62 -9.41
CA MET A 1 12.68 7.84 -8.58
C MET A 1 13.02 9.09 -9.38
N GLU A 2 14.14 9.12 -10.10
CA GLU A 2 14.51 10.28 -10.91
C GLU A 2 13.46 10.68 -11.96
N LEU A 3 12.72 9.71 -12.49
CA LEU A 3 11.65 9.99 -13.45
C LEU A 3 10.51 10.82 -12.83
N ILE A 4 10.02 10.42 -11.64
CA ILE A 4 8.98 11.18 -10.93
C ILE A 4 9.50 12.58 -10.59
N LYS A 5 10.72 12.66 -10.07
CA LYS A 5 11.37 13.92 -9.73
C LYS A 5 11.48 14.86 -10.92
N SER A 6 11.95 14.35 -12.05
CA SER A 6 12.09 15.09 -13.31
C SER A 6 10.75 15.52 -13.89
N GLU A 7 9.78 14.61 -13.93
CA GLU A 7 8.46 14.86 -14.54
C GLU A 7 7.68 15.96 -13.84
N TYR A 8 7.71 15.97 -12.51
CA TYR A 8 6.99 16.97 -11.72
C TYR A 8 7.87 18.11 -11.21
N SER A 9 9.12 18.19 -11.69
CA SER A 9 10.11 19.21 -11.29
C SER A 9 10.28 19.33 -9.77
N LEU A 10 10.23 18.19 -9.05
CA LEU A 10 10.33 18.15 -7.59
C LEU A 10 11.80 18.27 -7.16
N ASN A 11 12.03 18.99 -6.06
CA ASN A 11 13.30 18.86 -5.35
C ASN A 11 13.33 17.56 -4.51
N THR A 12 14.47 17.25 -3.90
CA THR A 12 14.64 15.99 -3.14
C THR A 12 13.72 15.92 -1.94
N MET A 13 13.48 17.03 -1.24
CA MET A 13 12.58 17.11 -0.10
C MET A 13 11.13 16.82 -0.53
N GLN A 14 10.66 17.50 -1.57
CA GLN A 14 9.32 17.28 -2.13
C GLN A 14 9.12 15.86 -2.64
N LEU A 15 10.16 15.21 -3.17
CA LEU A 15 10.07 13.80 -3.54
C LEU A 15 9.89 12.90 -2.31
N ILE A 16 10.60 13.16 -1.22
CA ILE A 16 10.42 12.43 0.05
C ILE A 16 9.00 12.64 0.58
N ASP A 17 8.50 13.88 0.59
CA ASP A 17 7.14 14.19 1.00
C ASP A 17 6.10 13.42 0.16
N LEU A 18 6.28 13.38 -1.15
CA LEU A 18 5.41 12.61 -2.05
C LEU A 18 5.45 11.11 -1.73
N LEU A 19 6.61 10.53 -1.46
CA LEU A 19 6.74 9.11 -1.11
C LEU A 19 6.03 8.80 0.21
N ILE A 20 6.14 9.67 1.21
CA ILE A 20 5.40 9.54 2.48
C ILE A 20 3.89 9.59 2.22
N LEU A 21 3.42 10.54 1.42
CA LEU A 21 2.00 10.65 1.08
C LEU A 21 1.49 9.44 0.30
N ILE A 22 2.27 8.90 -0.64
CA ILE A 22 1.95 7.65 -1.37
C ILE A 22 1.81 6.50 -0.36
N MET A 23 2.76 6.36 0.54
CA MET A 23 2.77 5.30 1.55
C MET A 23 1.53 5.37 2.45
N VAL A 24 1.28 6.53 3.05
CA VAL A 24 0.15 6.71 3.97
C VAL A 24 -1.19 6.58 3.25
N SER A 25 -1.35 7.23 2.09
CA SER A 25 -2.61 7.15 1.32
C SER A 25 -2.91 5.74 0.84
N SER A 26 -1.90 5.00 0.38
CA SER A 26 -2.07 3.59 0.00
C SER A 26 -2.48 2.72 1.18
N GLY A 27 -1.87 2.93 2.35
CA GLY A 27 -2.25 2.25 3.59
C GLY A 27 -3.71 2.51 4.00
N VAL A 28 -4.15 3.77 3.90
CA VAL A 28 -5.54 4.17 4.18
C VAL A 28 -6.50 3.60 3.15
N CYS A 29 -6.18 3.66 1.86
CA CYS A 29 -7.00 3.05 0.81
C CYS A 29 -7.14 1.53 1.01
N GLY A 30 -6.06 0.86 1.37
CA GLY A 30 -6.08 -0.56 1.71
C GLY A 30 -6.97 -0.87 2.92
N PHE A 31 -6.91 -0.05 3.96
CA PHE A 31 -7.79 -0.19 5.12
C PHE A 31 -9.27 -0.04 4.75
N ILE A 32 -9.61 0.95 3.93
CA ILE A 32 -10.99 1.16 3.46
C ILE A 32 -11.44 -0.02 2.59
N TYR A 33 -10.59 -0.48 1.67
CA TYR A 33 -10.87 -1.66 0.83
C TYR A 33 -11.17 -2.90 1.70
N GLU A 34 -10.30 -3.23 2.65
CA GLU A 34 -10.48 -4.39 3.54
C GLU A 34 -11.76 -4.28 4.37
N LEU A 35 -12.08 -3.09 4.89
CA LEU A 35 -13.28 -2.85 5.68
C LEU A 35 -14.56 -3.22 4.90
N PHE A 36 -14.62 -2.80 3.63
CA PHE A 36 -15.76 -3.12 2.77
C PHE A 36 -15.72 -4.58 2.27
N PHE A 37 -14.56 -5.08 1.91
CA PHE A 37 -14.40 -6.47 1.49
C PHE A 37 -14.88 -7.45 2.58
N TYR A 38 -14.40 -7.28 3.81
CA TYR A 38 -14.80 -8.15 4.93
C TYR A 38 -16.26 -7.94 5.36
N LYS A 39 -16.83 -6.76 5.11
CA LYS A 39 -18.28 -6.58 5.24
C LYS A 39 -19.06 -7.49 4.28
N ILE A 40 -18.56 -7.68 3.07
CA ILE A 40 -19.19 -8.58 2.08
C ILE A 40 -18.92 -10.05 2.46
N ASP A 41 -17.68 -10.38 2.83
CA ASP A 41 -17.23 -11.73 3.14
C ASP A 41 -17.90 -12.32 4.41
N THR A 42 -17.95 -11.53 5.49
CA THR A 42 -18.39 -11.99 6.81
C THR A 42 -19.73 -11.41 7.28
N GLY A 43 -20.31 -10.47 6.54
CA GLY A 43 -21.51 -9.73 6.92
C GLY A 43 -21.29 -8.65 7.99
N LYS A 44 -20.07 -8.48 8.53
CA LYS A 44 -19.72 -7.53 9.60
C LYS A 44 -18.55 -6.65 9.20
N PHE A 45 -18.50 -5.42 9.74
CA PHE A 45 -17.29 -4.60 9.64
C PHE A 45 -16.22 -5.15 10.58
N VAL A 46 -15.14 -5.64 10.00
CA VAL A 46 -14.01 -6.20 10.76
C VAL A 46 -12.80 -5.32 10.54
N LYS A 47 -12.20 -4.83 11.62
CA LYS A 47 -10.93 -4.11 11.55
C LYS A 47 -9.83 -5.14 11.28
N ARG A 48 -9.10 -4.93 10.18
CA ARG A 48 -7.97 -5.77 9.75
C ARG A 48 -6.68 -4.95 9.77
N GLY A 49 -5.58 -5.66 9.62
CA GLY A 49 -4.24 -5.08 9.57
C GLY A 49 -3.50 -5.14 10.91
N SER A 50 -2.23 -4.76 10.86
CA SER A 50 -1.27 -4.81 11.97
C SER A 50 -0.90 -3.40 12.44
N SER A 51 -1.92 -2.58 12.75
CA SER A 51 -1.79 -1.19 13.20
C SER A 51 -3.02 -0.76 13.99
N TYR A 52 -2.88 0.26 14.85
CA TYR A 52 -4.03 0.87 15.55
C TYR A 52 -4.73 1.92 14.67
N GLY A 53 -4.01 2.60 13.79
CA GLY A 53 -4.53 3.61 12.88
C GLY A 53 -5.38 3.05 11.74
N PRO A 54 -5.98 3.94 10.92
CA PRO A 54 -6.79 3.57 9.77
C PRO A 54 -5.94 3.30 8.53
N TRP A 55 -4.90 2.47 8.65
CA TRP A 55 -4.02 2.07 7.57
C TRP A 55 -3.55 0.63 7.74
N ILE A 56 -3.18 0.00 6.64
CA ILE A 56 -2.65 -1.36 6.64
C ILE A 56 -1.24 -1.33 6.02
N PRO A 57 -0.19 -1.71 6.78
CA PRO A 57 1.21 -1.55 6.35
C PRO A 57 1.56 -2.20 5.03
N ILE A 58 1.05 -3.40 4.72
CA ILE A 58 1.37 -4.08 3.46
C ILE A 58 0.91 -3.27 2.23
N TYR A 59 -0.23 -2.58 2.31
CA TYR A 59 -0.71 -1.69 1.24
C TYR A 59 0.15 -0.42 1.14
N ALA A 60 0.58 0.12 2.28
CA ALA A 60 1.47 1.27 2.32
C ALA A 60 2.80 0.99 1.62
N PHE A 61 3.44 -0.13 1.95
CA PHE A 61 4.68 -0.57 1.30
C PHE A 61 4.46 -1.03 -0.15
N GLY A 62 3.30 -1.62 -0.46
CA GLY A 62 2.90 -1.96 -1.82
C GLY A 62 2.81 -0.73 -2.72
N GLY A 63 2.14 0.34 -2.27
CA GLY A 63 2.07 1.61 -2.99
C GLY A 63 3.44 2.25 -3.21
N LEU A 64 4.31 2.19 -2.19
CA LEU A 64 5.70 2.65 -2.32
C LEU A 64 6.47 1.81 -3.35
N ALA A 65 6.32 0.48 -3.33
CA ALA A 65 6.95 -0.40 -4.31
C ALA A 65 6.49 -0.09 -5.74
N TYR A 66 5.21 0.21 -5.95
CA TYR A 66 4.70 0.62 -7.26
C TYR A 66 5.32 1.93 -7.74
N ALA A 67 5.41 2.93 -6.87
CA ALA A 67 6.04 4.20 -7.21
C ALA A 67 7.53 4.03 -7.56
N LEU A 68 8.25 3.18 -6.85
CA LEU A 68 9.68 2.97 -7.04
C LEU A 68 10.02 2.08 -8.24
N LEU A 69 9.25 1.00 -8.44
CA LEU A 69 9.60 -0.06 -9.40
C LEU A 69 8.81 0.04 -10.70
N VAL A 70 7.53 0.44 -10.62
CA VAL A 70 6.59 0.32 -11.74
C VAL A 70 6.38 1.66 -12.46
N TYR A 71 6.45 2.79 -11.76
CA TYR A 71 6.18 4.13 -12.32
C TYR A 71 6.98 4.42 -13.61
N ARG A 72 8.18 3.91 -13.74
CA ARG A 72 9.03 4.09 -14.94
C ARG A 72 8.42 3.53 -16.24
N PHE A 73 7.39 2.70 -16.13
CA PHE A 73 6.69 2.10 -17.27
C PHE A 73 5.33 2.74 -17.54
N LYS A 74 5.05 3.92 -16.96
CA LYS A 74 3.75 4.59 -17.00
C LYS A 74 3.19 4.83 -18.40
N ASP A 75 4.06 4.93 -19.44
CA ASP A 75 3.62 5.09 -20.82
C ASP A 75 3.00 3.83 -21.44
N LYS A 76 3.02 2.70 -20.70
CA LYS A 76 2.50 1.40 -21.12
C LYS A 76 1.51 0.84 -20.07
N PRO A 77 0.24 1.29 -20.09
CA PRO A 77 -0.73 0.96 -19.02
C PRO A 77 -0.91 -0.54 -18.77
N LEU A 78 -0.96 -1.35 -19.84
CA LEU A 78 -1.06 -2.81 -19.70
C LEU A 78 0.16 -3.42 -19.00
N LEU A 79 1.36 -2.94 -19.33
CA LEU A 79 2.58 -3.39 -18.66
C LEU A 79 2.60 -2.95 -17.19
N VAL A 80 2.15 -1.72 -16.90
CA VAL A 80 1.97 -1.24 -15.51
C VAL A 80 1.03 -2.17 -14.73
N PHE A 81 -0.13 -2.51 -15.29
CA PHE A 81 -1.06 -3.43 -14.67
C PHE A 81 -0.40 -4.78 -14.36
N LEU A 82 0.25 -5.40 -15.35
CA LEU A 82 0.90 -6.70 -15.19
C LEU A 82 2.04 -6.67 -14.16
N LEU A 83 2.84 -5.60 -14.16
CA LEU A 83 3.90 -5.43 -13.16
C LEU A 83 3.33 -5.23 -11.76
N CYS A 84 2.24 -4.49 -11.60
CA CYS A 84 1.57 -4.34 -10.30
C CYS A 84 1.01 -5.68 -9.81
N VAL A 85 0.42 -6.50 -10.68
CA VAL A 85 -0.02 -7.88 -10.37
C VAL A 85 1.15 -8.72 -9.87
N ILE A 86 2.28 -8.70 -10.57
CA ILE A 86 3.48 -9.46 -10.19
C ILE A 86 4.05 -8.97 -8.87
N VAL A 87 4.26 -7.66 -8.72
CA VAL A 87 4.84 -7.06 -7.50
C VAL A 87 3.96 -7.34 -6.29
N SER A 88 2.63 -7.19 -6.41
CA SER A 88 1.73 -7.49 -5.29
C SER A 88 1.72 -8.97 -4.94
N GLY A 89 1.67 -9.86 -5.93
CA GLY A 89 1.70 -11.30 -5.70
C GLY A 89 2.98 -11.75 -4.98
N LEU A 90 4.13 -11.20 -5.36
CA LEU A 90 5.41 -11.46 -4.70
C LEU A 90 5.42 -10.91 -3.26
N LEU A 91 4.93 -9.68 -3.04
CA LEU A 91 4.86 -9.08 -1.72
C LEU A 91 3.92 -9.84 -0.79
N GLU A 92 2.70 -10.19 -1.26
CA GLU A 92 1.75 -10.97 -0.45
C GLU A 92 2.32 -12.34 -0.11
N TYR A 93 2.84 -13.07 -1.11
CA TYR A 93 3.39 -14.39 -0.89
C TYR A 93 4.58 -14.34 0.08
N ALA A 94 5.56 -13.47 -0.16
CA ALA A 94 6.76 -13.36 0.67
C ALA A 94 6.41 -12.95 2.11
N THR A 95 5.55 -11.92 2.27
CA THR A 95 5.13 -11.44 3.58
C THR A 95 4.29 -12.49 4.32
N GLY A 96 3.31 -13.09 3.65
CA GLY A 96 2.45 -14.11 4.24
C GLY A 96 3.23 -15.36 4.65
N TRP A 97 4.13 -15.82 3.78
CA TRP A 97 5.01 -16.96 4.08
C TRP A 97 5.94 -16.66 5.28
N PHE A 98 6.59 -15.49 5.28
CA PHE A 98 7.50 -15.08 6.35
C PHE A 98 6.76 -14.98 7.69
N LEU A 99 5.63 -14.29 7.73
CA LEU A 99 4.85 -14.09 8.95
C LEU A 99 4.33 -15.42 9.50
N TYR A 100 3.86 -16.31 8.64
CA TYR A 100 3.30 -17.58 9.08
C TYR A 100 4.39 -18.58 9.50
N ASN A 101 5.46 -18.74 8.70
CA ASN A 101 6.44 -19.80 8.93
C ASN A 101 7.60 -19.37 9.87
N ILE A 102 7.86 -18.07 10.00
CA ILE A 102 8.96 -17.54 10.82
C ILE A 102 8.45 -16.87 12.10
N CYS A 103 7.35 -16.09 11.99
CA CYS A 103 6.79 -15.33 13.11
C CYS A 103 5.56 -16.02 13.76
N ASP A 104 5.18 -17.21 13.29
CA ASP A 104 4.00 -17.96 13.77
C ASP A 104 2.72 -17.09 13.82
N THR A 105 2.60 -16.15 12.89
CA THR A 105 1.51 -15.19 12.84
C THR A 105 0.85 -15.19 11.46
N ARG A 106 -0.45 -15.46 11.39
CA ARG A 106 -1.23 -15.39 10.16
C ARG A 106 -2.14 -14.17 10.18
N LEU A 107 -1.81 -13.15 9.38
CA LEU A 107 -2.59 -11.91 9.29
C LEU A 107 -3.79 -12.03 8.35
N TRP A 108 -3.70 -12.90 7.32
CA TRP A 108 -4.79 -13.24 6.39
C TRP A 108 -4.69 -14.71 5.96
N ASP A 109 -5.78 -15.26 5.50
CA ASP A 109 -5.83 -16.63 4.99
C ASP A 109 -6.84 -16.75 3.84
N TYR A 110 -6.33 -16.72 2.62
CA TYR A 110 -7.17 -16.86 1.43
C TYR A 110 -7.84 -18.25 1.32
N ASN A 111 -7.46 -19.25 2.12
CA ASN A 111 -8.20 -20.53 2.14
C ASN A 111 -9.62 -20.39 2.68
N THR A 112 -9.87 -19.37 3.52
CA THR A 112 -11.15 -19.16 4.23
C THR A 112 -11.99 -18.02 3.64
N GLU A 113 -11.43 -17.20 2.74
CA GLU A 113 -12.10 -16.05 2.16
C GLU A 113 -12.92 -16.42 0.92
N ILE A 114 -13.95 -15.61 0.60
CA ILE A 114 -14.72 -15.73 -0.63
C ILE A 114 -13.85 -15.41 -1.86
N TRP A 115 -14.22 -15.99 -3.02
CA TRP A 115 -13.55 -15.75 -4.31
C TRP A 115 -12.04 -16.00 -4.29
N ASN A 116 -11.61 -17.04 -3.59
CA ASN A 116 -10.21 -17.40 -3.38
C ASN A 116 -9.60 -18.24 -4.52
N PHE A 117 -10.12 -18.15 -5.74
CA PHE A 117 -9.62 -18.91 -6.88
C PHE A 117 -8.16 -18.57 -7.20
N GLY A 118 -7.38 -19.58 -7.61
CA GLY A 118 -5.95 -19.45 -7.82
C GLY A 118 -5.15 -19.21 -6.53
N ASN A 119 -5.71 -19.62 -5.39
CA ASN A 119 -5.05 -19.51 -4.10
C ASN A 119 -3.79 -20.39 -4.02
N ILE A 120 -2.70 -19.83 -3.51
CA ILE A 120 -1.44 -20.51 -3.27
C ILE A 120 -1.14 -20.47 -1.77
N GLY A 121 -1.41 -21.58 -1.09
CA GLY A 121 -1.09 -21.78 0.32
C GLY A 121 -1.79 -20.82 1.32
N GLY A 122 -2.82 -20.10 0.89
CA GLY A 122 -3.48 -19.07 1.68
C GLY A 122 -2.74 -17.74 1.71
N TYR A 123 -1.59 -17.64 1.03
CA TYR A 123 -0.76 -16.43 1.06
C TYR A 123 -1.14 -15.41 0.00
N VAL A 124 -1.54 -15.89 -1.19
CA VAL A 124 -1.90 -15.08 -2.35
C VAL A 124 -3.01 -15.74 -3.15
N CYS A 125 -3.91 -14.97 -3.77
CA CYS A 125 -4.91 -15.50 -4.69
C CYS A 125 -5.06 -14.61 -5.92
N PHE A 126 -5.64 -15.18 -7.00
CA PHE A 126 -5.78 -14.47 -8.27
C PHE A 126 -6.64 -13.20 -8.15
N ARG A 127 -7.72 -13.26 -7.36
CA ARG A 127 -8.55 -12.10 -7.07
C ARG A 127 -7.74 -10.95 -6.45
N SER A 128 -6.93 -11.22 -5.41
CA SER A 128 -6.20 -10.19 -4.70
C SER A 128 -5.21 -9.46 -5.62
N VAL A 129 -4.43 -10.21 -6.39
CA VAL A 129 -3.43 -9.60 -7.29
C VAL A 129 -4.07 -8.81 -8.44
N LEU A 130 -5.25 -9.21 -8.94
CA LEU A 130 -5.99 -8.42 -9.93
C LEU A 130 -6.49 -7.09 -9.35
N VAL A 131 -7.06 -7.11 -8.16
CA VAL A 131 -7.48 -5.89 -7.44
C VAL A 131 -6.30 -4.98 -7.21
N PHE A 132 -5.15 -5.50 -6.79
CA PHE A 132 -3.93 -4.72 -6.60
C PHE A 132 -3.34 -4.22 -7.92
N GLY A 133 -3.47 -4.96 -9.01
CA GLY A 133 -3.14 -4.48 -10.35
C GLY A 133 -3.94 -3.23 -10.73
N LEU A 134 -5.26 -3.24 -10.49
CA LEU A 134 -6.13 -2.08 -10.70
C LEU A 134 -5.80 -0.93 -9.74
N ALA A 135 -5.54 -1.23 -8.46
CA ALA A 135 -5.12 -0.23 -7.49
C ALA A 135 -3.79 0.43 -7.89
N GLY A 136 -2.86 -0.33 -8.48
CA GLY A 136 -1.61 0.19 -9.02
C GLY A 136 -1.82 1.14 -10.21
N LEU A 137 -2.75 0.83 -11.11
CA LEU A 137 -3.16 1.78 -12.17
C LEU A 137 -3.73 3.06 -11.55
N MET A 138 -4.65 2.94 -10.60
CA MET A 138 -5.20 4.11 -9.90
C MET A 138 -4.11 4.92 -9.21
N LEU A 139 -3.18 4.28 -8.53
CA LEU A 139 -2.07 4.96 -7.87
C LEU A 139 -1.25 5.77 -8.86
N ILE A 140 -0.80 5.14 -9.96
CA ILE A 140 0.14 5.76 -10.90
C ILE A 140 -0.53 6.88 -11.71
N TYR A 141 -1.77 6.67 -12.19
CA TYR A 141 -2.39 7.62 -13.12
C TYR A 141 -3.33 8.63 -12.46
N VAL A 142 -3.77 8.38 -11.23
CA VAL A 142 -4.71 9.27 -10.53
C VAL A 142 -4.13 9.81 -9.23
N VAL A 143 -3.71 8.93 -8.32
CA VAL A 143 -3.33 9.33 -6.96
C VAL A 143 -2.03 10.13 -6.96
N ILE A 144 -0.98 9.67 -7.64
CA ILE A 144 0.30 10.40 -7.70
C ILE A 144 0.13 11.80 -8.30
N PRO A 145 -0.47 11.99 -9.49
CA PRO A 145 -0.72 13.33 -10.03
C PRO A 145 -1.58 14.21 -9.10
N MET A 146 -2.58 13.63 -8.46
CA MET A 146 -3.44 14.35 -7.51
C MET A 146 -2.64 14.81 -6.27
N LEU A 147 -1.81 13.95 -5.70
CA LEU A 147 -0.97 14.31 -4.55
C LEU A 147 0.00 15.43 -4.90
N VAL A 148 0.67 15.36 -6.05
CA VAL A 148 1.55 16.43 -6.51
C VAL A 148 0.78 17.74 -6.68
N LYS A 149 -0.41 17.69 -7.30
CA LYS A 149 -1.26 18.88 -7.46
C LYS A 149 -1.69 19.48 -6.11
N ILE A 150 -1.96 18.64 -5.12
CA ILE A 150 -2.28 19.10 -3.76
C ILE A 150 -1.05 19.73 -3.11
N MET A 151 0.09 19.05 -3.13
CA MET A 151 1.35 19.57 -2.57
C MET A 151 1.70 20.97 -3.12
N ASN A 152 1.53 21.17 -4.42
CA ASN A 152 1.85 22.44 -5.09
C ASN A 152 0.87 23.58 -4.76
N ARG A 153 -0.23 23.33 -4.02
CA ARG A 153 -1.17 24.37 -3.57
C ARG A 153 -0.79 25.00 -2.24
N PHE A 154 0.13 24.40 -1.51
CA PHE A 154 0.52 24.81 -0.16
C PHE A 154 1.99 25.18 -0.12
N ASP A 155 2.36 25.94 0.94
CA ASP A 155 3.75 26.25 1.21
C ASP A 155 4.58 24.97 1.38
N PRO A 156 5.74 24.83 0.68
CA PRO A 156 6.56 23.63 0.75
C PRO A 156 7.04 23.28 2.16
N ALA A 157 7.31 24.28 3.01
CA ALA A 157 7.74 24.02 4.38
C ALA A 157 6.59 23.45 5.24
N LEU A 158 5.35 23.92 5.01
CA LEU A 158 4.16 23.37 5.64
C LEU A 158 3.91 21.93 5.21
N VAL A 159 3.98 21.66 3.89
CA VAL A 159 3.82 20.30 3.33
C VAL A 159 4.85 19.36 3.96
N ASN A 160 6.12 19.73 3.98
CA ASN A 160 7.18 18.92 4.57
C ASN A 160 6.91 18.60 6.05
N LYS A 161 6.54 19.62 6.85
CA LYS A 161 6.21 19.44 8.27
C LYS A 161 5.05 18.44 8.44
N VAL A 162 3.98 18.58 7.67
CA VAL A 162 2.82 17.68 7.72
C VAL A 162 3.22 16.25 7.31
N CYS A 163 3.97 16.09 6.23
CA CYS A 163 4.44 14.78 5.77
C CYS A 163 5.32 14.08 6.80
N LEU A 164 6.25 14.81 7.43
CA LEU A 164 7.11 14.24 8.49
C LEU A 164 6.28 13.80 9.70
N ILE A 165 5.30 14.58 10.13
CA ILE A 165 4.39 14.21 11.23
C ILE A 165 3.59 12.95 10.84
N LEU A 166 2.99 12.92 9.65
CA LEU A 166 2.22 11.76 9.17
C LEU A 166 3.09 10.49 9.09
N GLY A 167 4.29 10.60 8.53
CA GLY A 167 5.24 9.50 8.46
C GLY A 167 5.67 8.99 9.83
N ALA A 168 5.94 9.90 10.77
CA ALA A 168 6.30 9.56 12.14
C ALA A 168 5.15 8.87 12.87
N VAL A 169 3.92 9.39 12.76
CA VAL A 169 2.71 8.77 13.35
C VAL A 169 2.47 7.39 12.78
N PHE A 170 2.58 7.22 11.46
CA PHE A 170 2.46 5.91 10.80
C PHE A 170 3.52 4.92 11.33
N ALA A 171 4.78 5.33 11.37
CA ALA A 171 5.86 4.47 11.83
C ALA A 171 5.71 4.07 13.30
N LEU A 172 5.42 5.05 14.18
CA LEU A 172 5.21 4.80 15.61
C LEU A 172 4.02 3.87 15.84
N ASP A 173 2.91 4.07 15.15
CA ASP A 173 1.72 3.22 15.28
C ASP A 173 2.04 1.77 14.88
N CYS A 174 2.73 1.55 13.76
CA CYS A 174 3.12 0.22 13.33
C CYS A 174 4.07 -0.45 14.32
N ILE A 175 5.04 0.28 14.87
CA ILE A 175 6.02 -0.24 15.85
C ILE A 175 5.31 -0.59 17.16
N LEU A 176 4.49 0.32 17.69
CA LEU A 176 3.76 0.10 18.95
C LEU A 176 2.82 -1.10 18.85
N TYR A 177 2.11 -1.25 17.72
CA TYR A 177 1.24 -2.41 17.51
C TYR A 177 2.03 -3.73 17.58
N GLN A 178 3.23 -3.80 16.99
CA GLN A 178 4.04 -5.02 17.02
C GLN A 178 4.56 -5.31 18.44
N ILE A 179 5.02 -4.29 19.16
CA ILE A 179 5.52 -4.45 20.55
C ILE A 179 4.41 -4.97 21.45
N MET A 180 3.23 -4.33 21.44
CA MET A 180 2.09 -4.70 22.29
C MET A 180 1.48 -6.07 21.93
N LYS A 181 1.77 -6.62 20.77
CA LYS A 181 1.33 -7.95 20.37
C LYS A 181 2.29 -9.05 20.85
N LEU A 182 3.53 -8.69 21.18
CA LEU A 182 4.54 -9.62 21.69
C LEU A 182 4.45 -9.83 23.21
N GLU A 183 3.71 -8.98 23.92
CA GLU A 183 3.32 -9.14 25.34
C GLU A 183 2.01 -9.95 25.47
#